data_568536df6274cccda12bed72b2163ed7
#
_entry.id   568536df6274cccda12bed72b2163ed7
#
_cell.length_a   1.000
_cell.length_b   1.000
_cell.length_c   1.000
_cell.angle_alpha   90.00
_cell.angle_beta   90.00
_cell.angle_gamma   90.00
#
_symmetry.space_group_name_H-M   'P 1'
#
loop_
_entity.id
_entity.type
_entity.pdbx_description
1 polymer ?
#
loop_
_entity_poly.entity_id
_entity_poly.type
_entity_poly.pdbx_seq_one_letter_code
_entity_poly.pdbx_strand_id
1 'polypeptide(L)'
;ALVLAGYFALSVVDGIKAQRVERLASRRILIGLYVVAAAATVARSVSLHLDAGAVQFATTAPAVSFPMLFFAFAVMAINLCLSLMGWERLEDQLADAAMLDSLTRTLNRAGFMIQAQRLAEECVARQLRCSVIVMDLDEFKAVNDVFGHEAGDRLLSEFACVARSNLRSGDLLARIGGEEFCAMLPGVDESQAAVIADRLRVAFAAATFSHNDAVLAGTVSIGVSQLGHKAGLRSAIHRADVAMYEAKSRGRDRVIR
;
A
#
# COMPACT_ATOMS: atom_id res chain seq x y z
N ALA A 1 -25.95 17.62 31.49
CA ALA A 1 -24.53 17.58 31.85
C ALA A 1 -24.05 16.18 32.22
N LEU A 2 -24.71 15.47 33.13
CA LEU A 2 -24.32 14.10 33.56
C LEU A 2 -24.38 13.07 32.42
N VAL A 3 -25.38 13.13 31.52
CA VAL A 3 -25.53 12.24 30.37
C VAL A 3 -24.42 12.46 29.34
N LEU A 4 -24.05 13.72 29.09
CA LEU A 4 -22.93 14.07 28.22
C LEU A 4 -21.59 13.61 28.80
N ALA A 5 -21.36 13.75 30.07
CA ALA A 5 -20.16 13.29 30.77
C ALA A 5 -20.05 11.75 30.68
N GLY A 6 -21.17 11.03 30.80
CA GLY A 6 -21.23 9.58 30.63
C GLY A 6 -20.89 9.15 29.20
N TYR A 7 -21.36 9.86 28.18
CA TYR A 7 -21.02 9.59 26.77
C TYR A 7 -19.53 9.81 26.49
N PHE A 8 -18.94 10.88 27.06
CA PHE A 8 -17.50 11.14 26.96
C PHE A 8 -16.66 10.06 27.65
N ALA A 9 -17.08 9.60 28.84
CA ALA A 9 -16.38 8.54 29.55
C ALA A 9 -16.38 7.23 28.75
N LEU A 10 -17.50 6.86 28.13
CA LEU A 10 -17.61 5.70 27.25
C LEU A 10 -16.71 5.84 26.03
N SER A 11 -16.69 6.98 25.35
CA SER A 11 -15.83 7.24 24.19
C SER A 11 -14.33 7.17 24.54
N VAL A 12 -13.95 7.61 25.75
CA VAL A 12 -12.56 7.48 26.25
C VAL A 12 -12.20 6.02 26.50
N VAL A 13 -13.10 5.23 27.10
CA VAL A 13 -12.88 3.79 27.38
C VAL A 13 -12.75 3.00 26.08
N ASP A 14 -13.59 3.27 25.08
CA ASP A 14 -13.50 2.63 23.77
C ASP A 14 -12.24 3.06 23.03
N GLY A 15 -11.83 4.32 23.13
CA GLY A 15 -10.57 4.82 22.61
C GLY A 15 -9.35 4.12 23.23
N ILE A 16 -9.36 3.86 24.53
CA ILE A 16 -8.28 3.15 25.25
C ILE A 16 -8.23 1.66 24.86
N LYS A 17 -9.38 0.99 24.75
CA LYS A 17 -9.46 -0.40 24.32
C LYS A 17 -8.91 -0.60 22.91
N ALA A 18 -9.25 0.30 21.99
CA ALA A 18 -8.75 0.26 20.63
C ALA A 18 -7.24 0.63 20.50
N GLN A 19 -6.66 1.31 21.51
CA GLN A 19 -5.24 1.66 21.56
C GLN A 19 -4.31 0.43 21.69
N ARG A 20 -4.82 -0.72 22.14
CA ARG A 20 -4.04 -1.98 22.20
C ARG A 20 -3.69 -2.52 20.81
N VAL A 21 -4.41 -2.11 19.77
CA VAL A 21 -4.24 -2.60 18.40
C VAL A 21 -3.42 -1.64 17.53
N GLU A 22 -3.40 -0.33 17.83
CA GLU A 22 -2.73 0.68 16.98
C GLU A 22 -1.94 1.73 17.78
N ARG A 23 -0.65 1.85 17.47
CA ARG A 23 0.28 2.85 18.05
C ARG A 23 0.21 4.18 17.29
N LEU A 24 -0.90 4.88 17.28
CA LEU A 24 -1.00 6.17 16.58
C LEU A 24 -0.96 7.35 17.57
N ALA A 25 0.01 8.26 17.37
CA ALA A 25 0.17 9.48 18.17
C ALA A 25 -1.08 10.38 18.11
N SER A 26 -1.74 10.46 16.97
CA SER A 26 -3.00 11.19 16.74
C SER A 26 -4.13 10.78 17.68
N ARG A 27 -4.22 9.50 18.02
CA ARG A 27 -5.25 8.96 18.91
C ARG A 27 -5.06 9.38 20.37
N ARG A 28 -3.80 9.49 20.81
CA ARG A 28 -3.47 10.01 22.17
C ARG A 28 -3.86 11.47 22.31
N ILE A 29 -3.61 12.27 21.30
CA ILE A 29 -4.00 13.68 21.23
C ILE A 29 -5.51 13.82 21.30
N LEU A 30 -6.24 12.98 20.56
CA LEU A 30 -7.69 12.98 20.54
C LEU A 30 -8.30 12.62 21.90
N ILE A 31 -7.81 11.56 22.54
CA ILE A 31 -8.22 11.16 23.90
C ILE A 31 -7.95 12.30 24.89
N GLY A 32 -6.79 12.95 24.79
CA GLY A 32 -6.46 14.11 25.60
C GLY A 32 -7.45 15.26 25.43
N LEU A 33 -7.83 15.58 24.20
CA LEU A 33 -8.84 16.60 23.88
C LEU A 33 -10.22 16.26 24.47
N TYR A 34 -10.66 15.01 24.38
CA TYR A 34 -11.91 14.55 24.99
C TYR A 34 -11.89 14.65 26.50
N VAL A 35 -10.80 14.29 27.15
CA VAL A 35 -10.65 14.39 28.62
C VAL A 35 -10.71 15.85 29.06
N VAL A 36 -10.02 16.76 28.37
CA VAL A 36 -10.04 18.19 28.66
C VAL A 36 -11.45 18.78 28.48
N ALA A 37 -12.13 18.43 27.40
CA ALA A 37 -13.50 18.88 27.13
C ALA A 37 -14.51 18.38 28.18
N ALA A 38 -14.39 17.12 28.60
CA ALA A 38 -15.21 16.55 29.67
C ALA A 38 -14.97 17.24 31.02
N ALA A 39 -13.70 17.45 31.36
CA ALA A 39 -13.33 18.15 32.61
C ALA A 39 -13.86 19.59 32.62
N ALA A 40 -13.75 20.34 31.54
CA ALA A 40 -14.29 21.67 31.39
C ALA A 40 -15.82 21.71 31.54
N THR A 41 -16.53 20.72 30.97
CA THR A 41 -17.98 20.59 31.08
C THR A 41 -18.43 20.30 32.51
N VAL A 42 -17.73 19.42 33.20
CA VAL A 42 -17.99 19.09 34.63
C VAL A 42 -17.70 20.30 35.53
N ALA A 43 -16.54 20.94 35.38
CA ALA A 43 -16.17 22.13 36.18
C ALA A 43 -17.22 23.24 36.03
N ARG A 44 -17.70 23.49 34.82
CA ARG A 44 -18.76 24.45 34.54
C ARG A 44 -20.09 24.06 35.18
N SER A 45 -20.50 22.78 35.13
CA SER A 45 -21.71 22.29 35.80
C SER A 45 -21.65 22.48 37.30
N VAL A 46 -20.50 22.24 37.92
CA VAL A 46 -20.26 22.45 39.35
C VAL A 46 -20.33 23.94 39.71
N SER A 47 -19.69 24.81 38.92
CA SER A 47 -19.77 26.28 39.12
C SER A 47 -21.21 26.79 39.09
N LEU A 48 -22.00 26.33 38.12
CA LEU A 48 -23.42 26.74 38.01
C LEU A 48 -24.29 26.22 39.16
N HIS A 49 -23.93 25.11 39.79
CA HIS A 49 -24.66 24.60 40.98
C HIS A 49 -24.28 25.30 42.26
N LEU A 50 -23.04 25.79 42.36
CA LEU A 50 -22.57 26.55 43.53
C LEU A 50 -23.09 27.99 43.57
N ASP A 51 -23.47 28.56 42.40
CA ASP A 51 -23.95 29.93 42.23
C ASP A 51 -25.46 29.93 41.92
N ALA A 52 -26.27 29.57 42.91
CA ALA A 52 -27.72 29.40 42.75
C ALA A 52 -28.46 30.71 42.31
N GLY A 53 -27.85 31.91 42.45
CA GLY A 53 -28.39 33.18 41.94
C GLY A 53 -28.07 33.46 40.46
N ALA A 54 -27.06 32.85 39.91
CA ALA A 54 -26.60 33.10 38.54
C ALA A 54 -27.29 32.20 37.46
N VAL A 55 -28.02 31.15 37.88
CA VAL A 55 -28.62 30.16 36.99
C VAL A 55 -29.65 30.78 36.04
N GLN A 56 -30.44 31.75 36.50
CA GLN A 56 -31.45 32.40 35.68
C GLN A 56 -30.85 33.35 34.62
N PHE A 57 -29.72 33.99 34.95
CA PHE A 57 -29.00 34.87 34.01
C PHE A 57 -28.19 34.07 32.97
N ALA A 58 -27.67 32.91 33.35
CA ALA A 58 -26.84 32.07 32.51
C ALA A 58 -27.61 31.34 31.37
N THR A 59 -28.92 31.10 31.59
CA THR A 59 -29.77 30.41 30.57
C THR A 59 -30.27 31.35 29.46
N THR A 60 -30.26 32.67 29.71
CA THR A 60 -30.78 33.69 28.77
C THR A 60 -29.69 34.51 28.06
N ALA A 61 -28.43 34.40 28.46
CA ALA A 61 -27.35 35.20 27.89
C ALA A 61 -26.71 34.50 26.66
N PRO A 62 -26.47 35.23 25.57
CA PRO A 62 -25.76 34.70 24.40
C PRO A 62 -24.38 34.14 24.70
N ALA A 63 -23.75 34.62 25.77
CA ALA A 63 -22.46 34.12 26.26
C ALA A 63 -22.42 32.61 26.63
N VAL A 64 -23.58 31.98 26.88
CA VAL A 64 -23.69 30.53 27.17
C VAL A 64 -23.95 29.72 25.93
N SER A 65 -24.67 30.28 24.96
CA SER A 65 -25.09 29.58 23.75
C SER A 65 -23.92 29.40 22.76
N PHE A 66 -23.07 30.42 22.62
CA PHE A 66 -21.90 30.37 21.73
C PHE A 66 -20.89 29.29 22.08
N PRO A 67 -20.41 29.12 23.30
CA PRO A 67 -19.50 28.04 23.65
C PRO A 67 -20.12 26.64 23.48
N MET A 68 -21.42 26.48 23.72
CA MET A 68 -22.09 25.19 23.52
C MET A 68 -22.20 24.82 22.04
N LEU A 69 -22.54 25.79 21.17
CA LEU A 69 -22.58 25.61 19.72
C LEU A 69 -21.19 25.31 19.16
N PHE A 70 -20.17 26.05 19.58
CA PHE A 70 -18.79 25.81 19.19
C PHE A 70 -18.32 24.42 19.61
N PHE A 71 -18.64 24.00 20.83
CA PHE A 71 -18.32 22.68 21.33
C PHE A 71 -19.02 21.57 20.53
N ALA A 72 -20.30 21.71 20.24
CA ALA A 72 -21.06 20.77 19.43
C ALA A 72 -20.48 20.66 18.00
N PHE A 73 -20.10 21.80 17.42
CA PHE A 73 -19.46 21.84 16.11
C PHE A 73 -18.09 21.17 16.13
N ALA A 74 -17.27 21.43 17.16
CA ALA A 74 -15.96 20.80 17.32
C ALA A 74 -16.06 19.28 17.46
N VAL A 75 -17.03 18.78 18.27
CA VAL A 75 -17.30 17.33 18.40
C VAL A 75 -17.73 16.73 17.06
N MET A 76 -18.60 17.41 16.32
CA MET A 76 -19.05 16.95 15.00
C MET A 76 -17.91 16.92 13.98
N ALA A 77 -17.06 17.95 13.95
CA ALA A 77 -15.89 18.01 13.07
C ALA A 77 -14.88 16.90 13.39
N ILE A 78 -14.62 16.65 14.68
CA ILE A 78 -13.73 15.56 15.12
C ILE A 78 -14.29 14.20 14.70
N ASN A 79 -15.59 13.95 14.90
CA ASN A 79 -16.22 12.69 14.48
C ASN A 79 -16.17 12.51 12.96
N LEU A 80 -16.37 13.58 12.19
CA LEU A 80 -16.25 13.54 10.73
C LEU A 80 -14.82 13.20 10.30
N CYS A 81 -13.80 13.85 10.88
CA CYS A 81 -12.40 13.53 10.60
C CYS A 81 -12.04 12.09 10.95
N LEU A 82 -12.53 11.57 12.08
CA LEU A 82 -12.30 10.17 12.46
C LEU A 82 -12.97 9.20 11.50
N SER A 83 -14.16 9.50 11.04
CA SER A 83 -14.89 8.68 10.06
C SER A 83 -14.17 8.67 8.71
N LEU A 84 -13.69 9.81 8.22
CA LEU A 84 -12.90 9.90 6.98
C LEU A 84 -11.59 9.13 7.08
N MET A 85 -10.85 9.26 8.18
CA MET A 85 -9.63 8.48 8.43
C MET A 85 -9.90 6.98 8.54
N GLY A 86 -11.04 6.59 9.08
CA GLY A 86 -11.49 5.19 9.14
C GLY A 86 -11.81 4.63 7.76
N TRP A 87 -12.42 5.45 6.90
CA TRP A 87 -12.75 5.08 5.53
C TRP A 87 -11.51 4.85 4.67
N GLU A 88 -10.56 5.79 4.70
CA GLU A 88 -9.28 5.65 3.98
C GLU A 88 -8.54 4.37 4.39
N ARG A 89 -8.51 4.05 5.68
CA ARG A 89 -7.89 2.81 6.15
C ARG A 89 -8.60 1.54 5.71
N LEU A 90 -9.92 1.59 5.64
CA LEU A 90 -10.71 0.45 5.16
C LEU A 90 -10.45 0.22 3.66
N GLU A 91 -10.34 1.28 2.88
CA GLU A 91 -9.94 1.20 1.47
C GLU A 91 -8.54 0.61 1.31
N ASP A 92 -7.56 1.07 2.10
CA ASP A 92 -6.20 0.52 2.10
C ASP A 92 -6.19 -0.97 2.49
N GLN A 93 -6.95 -1.35 3.53
CA GLN A 93 -7.08 -2.75 3.94
C GLN A 93 -7.77 -3.63 2.89
N LEU A 94 -8.77 -3.11 2.20
CA LEU A 94 -9.43 -3.81 1.09
C LEU A 94 -8.50 -3.92 -0.13
N ALA A 95 -7.71 -2.90 -0.42
CA ALA A 95 -6.68 -2.93 -1.45
C ALA A 95 -5.57 -3.94 -1.11
N ASP A 96 -5.13 -4.01 0.15
CA ASP A 96 -4.16 -5.01 0.63
C ASP A 96 -4.75 -6.44 0.65
N ALA A 97 -6.05 -6.59 0.89
CA ALA A 97 -6.74 -7.88 0.81
C ALA A 97 -6.92 -8.37 -0.65
N ALA A 98 -6.93 -7.45 -1.62
CA ALA A 98 -6.88 -7.79 -3.04
C ALA A 98 -5.44 -8.18 -3.39
N MET A 99 -5.12 -9.49 -3.50
CA MET A 99 -3.76 -9.97 -3.83
C MET A 99 -3.36 -9.78 -5.30
N LEU A 100 -4.25 -9.34 -6.14
CA LEU A 100 -4.03 -9.22 -7.58
C LEU A 100 -4.03 -7.75 -8.03
N ASP A 101 -3.17 -7.43 -8.97
CA ASP A 101 -3.22 -6.19 -9.73
C ASP A 101 -4.44 -6.21 -10.68
N SER A 102 -5.25 -5.17 -10.63
CA SER A 102 -6.52 -5.11 -11.37
C SER A 102 -6.35 -5.08 -12.89
N LEU A 103 -5.25 -4.47 -13.36
CA LEU A 103 -4.97 -4.33 -14.78
C LEU A 103 -4.36 -5.62 -15.38
N THR A 104 -3.29 -6.09 -14.77
CA THR A 104 -2.48 -7.20 -15.32
C THR A 104 -2.91 -8.58 -14.84
N ARG A 105 -3.75 -8.65 -13.79
CA ARG A 105 -4.16 -9.89 -13.13
C ARG A 105 -3.00 -10.76 -12.63
N THR A 106 -1.84 -10.17 -12.47
CA THR A 106 -0.70 -10.76 -11.74
C THR A 106 -0.87 -10.45 -10.24
N LEU A 107 -0.01 -11.00 -9.38
CA LEU A 107 0.02 -10.55 -8.00
C LEU A 107 0.34 -9.04 -7.95
N ASN A 108 -0.23 -8.34 -7.01
CA ASN A 108 0.23 -7.01 -6.66
C ASN A 108 1.42 -7.10 -5.68
N ARG A 109 1.99 -5.96 -5.30
CA ARG A 109 3.14 -5.90 -4.39
C ARG A 109 2.87 -6.60 -3.04
N ALA A 110 1.70 -6.39 -2.45
CA ALA A 110 1.33 -7.00 -1.17
C ALA A 110 1.19 -8.53 -1.30
N GLY A 111 0.43 -8.99 -2.30
CA GLY A 111 0.25 -10.40 -2.60
C GLY A 111 1.56 -11.12 -2.91
N PHE A 112 2.46 -10.46 -3.66
CA PHE A 112 3.79 -10.99 -3.93
C PHE A 112 4.61 -11.16 -2.65
N MET A 113 4.70 -10.13 -1.81
CA MET A 113 5.51 -10.21 -0.59
C MET A 113 5.05 -11.32 0.35
N ILE A 114 3.74 -11.51 0.49
CA ILE A 114 3.16 -12.58 1.32
C ILE A 114 3.51 -13.96 0.75
N GLN A 115 3.26 -14.19 -0.54
CA GLN A 115 3.47 -15.48 -1.15
C GLN A 115 4.96 -15.80 -1.33
N ALA A 116 5.77 -14.82 -1.74
CA ALA A 116 7.20 -14.97 -1.92
C ALA A 116 7.92 -15.25 -0.59
N GLN A 117 7.47 -14.65 0.53
CA GLN A 117 8.05 -14.95 1.84
C GLN A 117 7.82 -16.41 2.23
N ARG A 118 6.61 -16.93 2.05
CA ARG A 118 6.28 -18.35 2.32
C ARG A 118 7.10 -19.29 1.43
N LEU A 119 7.19 -18.96 0.15
CA LEU A 119 7.94 -19.75 -0.82
C LEU A 119 9.46 -19.73 -0.54
N ALA A 120 10.00 -18.59 -0.09
CA ALA A 120 11.39 -18.47 0.34
C ALA A 120 11.70 -19.37 1.54
N GLU A 121 10.82 -19.38 2.55
CA GLU A 121 10.94 -20.24 3.73
C GLU A 121 10.88 -21.74 3.36
N GLU A 122 9.99 -22.09 2.45
CA GLU A 122 9.87 -23.46 1.93
C GLU A 122 11.13 -23.88 1.15
N CYS A 123 11.66 -23.02 0.28
CA CYS A 123 12.90 -23.28 -0.46
C CYS A 123 14.08 -23.49 0.49
N VAL A 124 14.20 -22.65 1.52
CA VAL A 124 15.26 -22.80 2.54
C VAL A 124 15.11 -24.13 3.30
N ALA A 125 13.89 -24.45 3.77
CA ALA A 125 13.63 -25.68 4.51
C ALA A 125 13.92 -26.94 3.70
N ARG A 126 13.65 -26.91 2.39
CA ARG A 126 13.89 -28.02 1.45
C ARG A 126 15.29 -27.98 0.80
N GLN A 127 16.12 -27.02 1.14
CA GLN A 127 17.43 -26.78 0.52
C GLN A 127 17.36 -26.61 -1.01
N LEU A 128 16.26 -26.08 -1.50
CA LEU A 128 16.07 -25.77 -2.92
C LEU A 128 16.73 -24.41 -3.25
N ARG A 129 17.34 -24.34 -4.42
CA ARG A 129 17.74 -23.05 -4.99
C ARG A 129 16.50 -22.25 -5.32
N CYS A 130 16.59 -20.94 -5.26
CA CYS A 130 15.52 -20.06 -5.64
C CYS A 130 16.12 -18.74 -6.15
N SER A 131 15.55 -18.19 -7.20
CA SER A 131 16.00 -16.93 -7.78
C SER A 131 14.87 -15.93 -7.87
N VAL A 132 15.24 -14.66 -7.85
CA VAL A 132 14.34 -13.52 -8.03
C VAL A 132 14.74 -12.78 -9.29
N ILE A 133 13.73 -12.33 -10.04
CA ILE A 133 13.88 -11.50 -11.23
C ILE A 133 13.11 -10.21 -11.01
N VAL A 134 13.78 -9.07 -11.19
CA VAL A 134 13.14 -7.73 -11.22
C VAL A 134 13.19 -7.23 -12.66
N MET A 135 12.08 -6.74 -13.14
CA MET A 135 11.88 -6.36 -14.55
C MET A 135 11.24 -4.96 -14.59
N ASP A 136 11.67 -4.14 -15.53
CA ASP A 136 11.11 -2.81 -15.75
C ASP A 136 11.01 -2.55 -17.25
N LEU A 137 9.83 -2.12 -17.69
CA LEU A 137 9.55 -1.84 -19.11
C LEU A 137 10.32 -0.59 -19.53
N ASP A 138 11.13 -0.75 -20.57
CA ASP A 138 11.94 0.33 -21.07
C ASP A 138 11.08 1.41 -21.75
N GLU A 139 11.38 2.69 -21.42
CA GLU A 139 10.75 3.87 -22.01
C GLU A 139 9.21 3.90 -21.91
N PHE A 140 8.65 3.24 -20.90
CA PHE A 140 7.20 3.16 -20.69
C PHE A 140 6.55 4.56 -20.64
N LYS A 141 7.21 5.54 -20.02
CA LYS A 141 6.74 6.92 -20.00
C LYS A 141 6.61 7.50 -21.40
N ALA A 142 7.55 7.22 -22.31
CA ALA A 142 7.49 7.72 -23.67
C ALA A 142 6.29 7.15 -24.43
N VAL A 143 5.94 5.88 -24.18
CA VAL A 143 4.71 5.26 -24.73
C VAL A 143 3.47 6.00 -24.24
N ASN A 144 3.38 6.29 -22.95
CA ASN A 144 2.26 7.07 -22.39
C ASN A 144 2.19 8.49 -22.97
N ASP A 145 3.33 9.16 -23.08
CA ASP A 145 3.40 10.54 -23.57
C ASP A 145 3.02 10.66 -25.06
N VAL A 146 3.30 9.64 -25.88
CA VAL A 146 3.02 9.64 -27.31
C VAL A 146 1.63 9.06 -27.65
N PHE A 147 1.24 7.95 -27.00
CA PHE A 147 0.05 7.18 -27.37
C PHE A 147 -1.07 7.21 -26.32
N GLY A 148 -0.83 7.90 -25.19
CA GLY A 148 -1.78 7.99 -24.09
C GLY A 148 -1.71 6.83 -23.09
N HIS A 149 -2.34 7.02 -21.94
CA HIS A 149 -2.31 6.03 -20.84
C HIS A 149 -2.96 4.68 -21.21
N GLU A 150 -3.96 4.68 -22.08
CA GLU A 150 -4.61 3.44 -22.53
C GLU A 150 -3.64 2.54 -23.30
N ALA A 151 -2.73 3.13 -24.08
CA ALA A 151 -1.67 2.39 -24.76
C ALA A 151 -0.66 1.81 -23.78
N GLY A 152 -0.28 2.56 -22.75
CA GLY A 152 0.56 2.07 -21.67
C GLY A 152 -0.09 0.93 -20.88
N ASP A 153 -1.36 1.04 -20.56
CA ASP A 153 -2.13 -0.03 -19.90
C ASP A 153 -2.19 -1.30 -20.77
N ARG A 154 -2.33 -1.13 -22.07
CA ARG A 154 -2.25 -2.26 -23.02
C ARG A 154 -0.87 -2.90 -23.01
N LEU A 155 0.21 -2.10 -23.06
CA LEU A 155 1.59 -2.58 -23.01
C LEU A 155 1.87 -3.39 -21.72
N LEU A 156 1.41 -2.91 -20.58
CA LEU A 156 1.53 -3.60 -19.29
C LEU A 156 0.78 -4.95 -19.29
N SER A 157 -0.43 -4.97 -19.83
CA SER A 157 -1.25 -6.19 -19.92
C SER A 157 -0.61 -7.24 -20.83
N GLU A 158 -0.08 -6.81 -21.98
CA GLU A 158 0.62 -7.69 -22.91
C GLU A 158 1.94 -8.20 -22.33
N PHE A 159 2.71 -7.36 -21.65
CA PHE A 159 3.90 -7.82 -20.94
C PHE A 159 3.55 -8.90 -19.91
N ALA A 160 2.52 -8.68 -19.11
CA ALA A 160 2.08 -9.67 -18.13
C ALA A 160 1.66 -11.01 -18.79
N CYS A 161 1.02 -10.96 -19.97
CA CYS A 161 0.65 -12.13 -20.74
C CYS A 161 1.89 -12.89 -21.23
N VAL A 162 2.85 -12.18 -21.85
CA VAL A 162 4.12 -12.76 -22.31
C VAL A 162 4.91 -13.34 -21.14
N ALA A 163 5.02 -12.60 -20.02
CA ALA A 163 5.73 -13.06 -18.85
C ALA A 163 5.12 -14.35 -18.29
N ARG A 164 3.79 -14.39 -18.15
CA ARG A 164 3.07 -15.56 -17.66
C ARG A 164 3.26 -16.78 -18.56
N SER A 165 3.30 -16.60 -19.88
CA SER A 165 3.52 -17.68 -20.84
C SER A 165 4.96 -18.23 -20.81
N ASN A 166 5.91 -17.44 -20.30
CA ASN A 166 7.31 -17.83 -20.17
C ASN A 166 7.69 -18.35 -18.76
N LEU A 167 6.76 -18.30 -17.81
CA LEU A 167 6.94 -18.81 -16.47
C LEU A 167 6.13 -20.08 -16.23
N ARG A 168 6.53 -20.89 -15.25
CA ARG A 168 5.84 -22.12 -14.86
C ARG A 168 4.70 -21.79 -13.87
N SER A 169 3.77 -22.71 -13.70
CA SER A 169 2.66 -22.57 -12.75
C SER A 169 3.10 -22.43 -11.28
N GLY A 170 4.30 -22.89 -10.93
CA GLY A 170 4.90 -22.74 -9.59
C GLY A 170 5.71 -21.47 -9.40
N ASP A 171 5.95 -20.69 -10.46
CA ASP A 171 6.65 -19.42 -10.35
C ASP A 171 5.65 -18.32 -9.94
N LEU A 172 6.11 -17.36 -9.16
CA LEU A 172 5.32 -16.18 -8.84
C LEU A 172 5.64 -15.05 -9.82
N LEU A 173 4.59 -14.36 -10.27
CA LEU A 173 4.69 -13.14 -11.07
C LEU A 173 3.85 -12.05 -10.45
N ALA A 174 4.40 -10.87 -10.30
CA ALA A 174 3.74 -9.71 -9.73
C ALA A 174 4.09 -8.41 -10.45
N ARG A 175 3.17 -7.47 -10.43
CA ARG A 175 3.41 -6.07 -10.71
C ARG A 175 3.64 -5.36 -9.39
N ILE A 176 4.85 -4.82 -9.17
CA ILE A 176 5.26 -4.23 -7.90
C ILE A 176 5.34 -2.70 -7.92
N GLY A 177 5.25 -2.11 -9.08
CA GLY A 177 5.26 -0.66 -9.32
C GLY A 177 4.48 -0.30 -10.57
N GLY A 178 4.60 0.93 -11.04
CA GLY A 178 3.90 1.41 -12.23
C GLY A 178 4.20 0.56 -13.46
N GLU A 179 5.47 0.39 -13.76
CA GLU A 179 5.99 -0.38 -14.91
C GLU A 179 6.94 -1.50 -14.49
N GLU A 180 7.00 -1.75 -13.17
CA GLU A 180 7.91 -2.70 -12.56
C GLU A 180 7.21 -4.02 -12.24
N PHE A 181 7.86 -5.11 -12.61
CA PHE A 181 7.41 -6.47 -12.32
C PHE A 181 8.48 -7.24 -11.55
N CYS A 182 8.04 -8.24 -10.79
CA CYS A 182 8.91 -9.14 -10.07
C CYS A 182 8.45 -10.58 -10.24
N ALA A 183 9.40 -11.49 -10.41
CA ALA A 183 9.11 -12.92 -10.41
C ALA A 183 10.00 -13.66 -9.44
N MET A 184 9.49 -14.77 -8.86
CA MET A 184 10.25 -15.68 -8.00
C MET A 184 10.17 -17.09 -8.54
N LEU A 185 11.34 -17.71 -8.72
CA LEU A 185 11.54 -18.98 -9.42
C LEU A 185 12.07 -20.03 -8.43
N PRO A 186 11.21 -20.86 -7.83
CA PRO A 186 11.64 -21.93 -6.94
C PRO A 186 12.33 -23.06 -7.73
N GLY A 187 13.38 -23.64 -7.14
CA GLY A 187 14.15 -24.72 -7.74
C GLY A 187 15.08 -24.28 -8.89
N VAL A 188 15.29 -22.96 -9.06
CA VAL A 188 16.08 -22.38 -10.16
C VAL A 188 17.25 -21.61 -9.59
N ASP A 189 18.46 -21.86 -10.09
CA ASP A 189 19.64 -21.07 -9.75
C ASP A 189 19.76 -19.80 -10.60
N GLU A 190 20.69 -18.92 -10.24
CA GLU A 190 20.86 -17.62 -10.90
C GLU A 190 21.15 -17.73 -12.39
N SER A 191 21.95 -18.72 -12.81
CA SER A 191 22.28 -18.92 -14.22
C SER A 191 21.09 -19.39 -15.03
N GLN A 192 20.32 -20.32 -14.48
CA GLN A 192 19.06 -20.77 -15.08
C GLN A 192 18.00 -19.66 -15.13
N ALA A 193 17.93 -18.87 -14.06
CA ALA A 193 17.02 -17.71 -14.00
C ALA A 193 17.38 -16.65 -15.06
N ALA A 194 18.67 -16.43 -15.31
CA ALA A 194 19.10 -15.53 -16.38
C ALA A 194 18.68 -16.02 -17.79
N VAL A 195 18.71 -17.33 -18.02
CA VAL A 195 18.22 -17.92 -19.28
C VAL A 195 16.69 -17.72 -19.43
N ILE A 196 15.95 -17.93 -18.34
CA ILE A 196 14.50 -17.70 -18.32
C ILE A 196 14.18 -16.21 -18.57
N ALA A 197 14.92 -15.32 -17.90
CA ALA A 197 14.80 -13.87 -18.04
C ALA A 197 15.09 -13.42 -19.49
N ASP A 198 16.17 -13.93 -20.11
CA ASP A 198 16.49 -13.56 -21.49
C ASP A 198 15.46 -14.09 -22.49
N ARG A 199 14.95 -15.31 -22.30
CA ARG A 199 13.85 -15.84 -23.11
C ARG A 199 12.60 -14.94 -23.01
N LEU A 200 12.25 -14.48 -21.81
CA LEU A 200 11.14 -13.57 -21.59
C LEU A 200 11.39 -12.24 -22.29
N ARG A 201 12.57 -11.65 -22.13
CA ARG A 201 13.00 -10.41 -22.80
C ARG A 201 12.84 -10.52 -24.33
N VAL A 202 13.42 -11.56 -24.91
CA VAL A 202 13.34 -11.79 -26.36
C VAL A 202 11.89 -11.98 -26.82
N ALA A 203 11.09 -12.75 -26.07
CA ALA A 203 9.69 -12.96 -26.38
C ALA A 203 8.88 -11.65 -26.35
N PHE A 204 9.16 -10.77 -25.37
CA PHE A 204 8.48 -9.48 -25.28
C PHE A 204 8.94 -8.51 -26.37
N ALA A 205 10.23 -8.43 -26.67
CA ALA A 205 10.76 -7.58 -27.75
C ALA A 205 10.24 -8.00 -29.15
N ALA A 206 9.91 -9.28 -29.33
CA ALA A 206 9.33 -9.79 -30.56
C ALA A 206 7.79 -9.64 -30.63
N ALA A 207 7.14 -9.37 -29.50
CA ALA A 207 5.70 -9.20 -29.43
C ALA A 207 5.29 -7.82 -29.97
N THR A 208 4.28 -7.81 -30.84
CA THR A 208 3.66 -6.58 -31.34
C THR A 208 2.17 -6.62 -31.04
N PHE A 209 1.61 -5.49 -30.65
CA PHE A 209 0.18 -5.39 -30.36
C PHE A 209 -0.39 -4.09 -30.96
N SER A 210 -1.63 -4.14 -31.40
CA SER A 210 -2.29 -3.00 -32.00
C SER A 210 -3.04 -2.18 -30.97
N HIS A 211 -2.91 -0.86 -31.06
CA HIS A 211 -3.71 0.10 -30.32
C HIS A 211 -4.02 1.30 -31.23
N ASN A 212 -5.33 1.58 -31.52
CA ASN A 212 -5.77 2.70 -32.36
C ASN A 212 -4.96 2.84 -33.67
N ASP A 213 -4.90 1.79 -34.48
CA ASP A 213 -4.16 1.71 -35.76
C ASP A 213 -2.62 1.84 -35.64
N ALA A 214 -2.08 2.02 -34.44
CA ALA A 214 -0.64 1.97 -34.20
C ALA A 214 -0.20 0.56 -33.77
N VAL A 215 0.99 0.16 -34.25
CA VAL A 215 1.64 -1.07 -33.77
C VAL A 215 2.60 -0.68 -32.66
N LEU A 216 2.35 -1.19 -31.48
CA LEU A 216 3.20 -0.99 -30.31
C LEU A 216 4.17 -2.16 -30.13
N ALA A 217 5.37 -1.85 -29.71
CA ALA A 217 6.38 -2.80 -29.26
C ALA A 217 7.10 -2.21 -28.05
N GLY A 218 7.68 -3.05 -27.24
CA GLY A 218 8.44 -2.61 -26.05
C GLY A 218 9.61 -3.53 -25.77
N THR A 219 10.56 -3.04 -25.01
CA THR A 219 11.65 -3.85 -24.45
C THR A 219 11.60 -3.81 -22.93
N VAL A 220 12.37 -4.66 -22.29
CA VAL A 220 12.40 -4.79 -20.83
C VAL A 220 13.83 -4.97 -20.35
N SER A 221 14.21 -4.20 -19.35
CA SER A 221 15.47 -4.36 -18.61
C SER A 221 15.25 -5.26 -17.39
N ILE A 222 16.12 -6.24 -17.22
CA ILE A 222 15.93 -7.32 -16.25
C ILE A 222 17.17 -7.49 -15.38
N GLY A 223 16.94 -7.54 -14.06
CA GLY A 223 17.94 -7.93 -13.08
C GLY A 223 17.60 -9.28 -12.44
N VAL A 224 18.60 -10.09 -12.22
CA VAL A 224 18.47 -11.43 -11.64
C VAL A 224 19.32 -11.55 -10.39
N SER A 225 18.84 -12.26 -9.38
CA SER A 225 19.59 -12.56 -8.17
C SER A 225 19.12 -13.87 -7.55
N GLN A 226 20.04 -14.65 -7.01
CA GLN A 226 19.69 -15.86 -6.26
C GLN A 226 19.35 -15.53 -4.81
N LEU A 227 18.36 -16.22 -4.25
CA LEU A 227 18.05 -16.19 -2.83
C LEU A 227 19.19 -16.82 -2.03
N GLY A 228 19.85 -16.03 -1.21
CA GLY A 228 20.92 -16.54 -0.33
C GLY A 228 20.37 -17.16 0.95
N HIS A 229 20.96 -18.23 1.42
CA HIS A 229 20.55 -18.92 2.66
C HIS A 229 20.49 -18.02 3.91
N LYS A 230 21.33 -16.98 3.98
CA LYS A 230 21.40 -16.05 5.12
C LYS A 230 20.81 -14.67 4.83
N ALA A 231 20.60 -14.31 3.57
CA ALA A 231 20.36 -12.93 3.17
C ALA A 231 18.87 -12.57 3.02
N GLY A 232 17.97 -13.54 3.08
CA GLY A 232 16.52 -13.33 3.02
C GLY A 232 15.98 -12.77 1.69
N LEU A 233 14.68 -12.82 1.52
CA LEU A 233 13.96 -12.41 0.31
C LEU A 233 14.22 -10.94 -0.06
N ARG A 234 14.11 -10.03 0.92
CA ARG A 234 14.29 -8.58 0.65
C ARG A 234 15.66 -8.25 0.08
N SER A 235 16.70 -8.92 0.57
CA SER A 235 18.07 -8.74 0.07
C SER A 235 18.22 -9.27 -1.37
N ALA A 236 17.57 -10.38 -1.71
CA ALA A 236 17.58 -10.91 -3.08
C ALA A 236 16.85 -9.96 -4.03
N ILE A 237 15.68 -9.44 -3.65
CA ILE A 237 14.94 -8.44 -4.43
C ILE A 237 15.82 -7.20 -4.66
N HIS A 238 16.46 -6.68 -3.62
CA HIS A 238 17.32 -5.50 -3.74
C HIS A 238 18.53 -5.73 -4.68
N ARG A 239 19.18 -6.90 -4.62
CA ARG A 239 20.27 -7.20 -5.57
C ARG A 239 19.77 -7.31 -7.01
N ALA A 240 18.60 -7.94 -7.22
CA ALA A 240 17.99 -8.00 -8.54
C ALA A 240 17.62 -6.60 -9.05
N ASP A 241 17.12 -5.72 -8.17
CA ASP A 241 16.79 -4.32 -8.49
C ASP A 241 18.06 -3.53 -8.91
N VAL A 242 19.16 -3.67 -8.17
CA VAL A 242 20.45 -3.05 -8.56
C VAL A 242 20.92 -3.57 -9.92
N ALA A 243 20.81 -4.87 -10.19
CA ALA A 243 21.16 -5.45 -11.48
C ALA A 243 20.24 -4.94 -12.61
N MET A 244 18.95 -4.77 -12.37
CA MET A 244 18.00 -4.19 -13.32
C MET A 244 18.35 -2.74 -13.64
N TYR A 245 18.68 -1.93 -12.63
CA TYR A 245 19.15 -0.57 -12.85
C TYR A 245 20.45 -0.52 -13.67
N GLU A 246 21.37 -1.47 -13.44
CA GLU A 246 22.57 -1.62 -14.27
C GLU A 246 22.22 -2.00 -15.72
N ALA A 247 21.22 -2.84 -15.95
CA ALA A 247 20.72 -3.17 -17.28
C ALA A 247 20.25 -1.89 -18.00
N LYS A 248 19.47 -1.05 -17.34
CA LYS A 248 19.03 0.26 -17.87
C LYS A 248 20.19 1.19 -18.20
N SER A 249 21.19 1.30 -17.31
CA SER A 249 22.36 2.18 -17.51
C SER A 249 23.27 1.73 -18.66
N ARG A 250 23.33 0.43 -18.94
CA ARG A 250 24.13 -0.17 -20.01
C ARG A 250 23.45 -0.18 -21.38
N GLY A 251 22.30 0.48 -21.51
CA GLY A 251 21.61 0.64 -22.81
C GLY A 251 20.35 -0.19 -22.94
N ARG A 252 19.76 -0.59 -21.84
CA ARG A 252 18.44 -1.27 -21.79
C ARG A 252 18.38 -2.60 -22.51
N ASP A 253 17.18 -3.19 -22.64
CA ASP A 253 16.90 -4.44 -23.37
C ASP A 253 17.93 -5.54 -23.10
N ARG A 254 18.19 -5.84 -21.85
CA ARG A 254 19.16 -6.85 -21.43
C ARG A 254 18.89 -7.40 -20.04
N VAL A 255 19.58 -8.51 -19.77
CA VAL A 255 19.61 -9.18 -18.46
C VAL A 255 20.96 -8.96 -17.80
N ILE A 256 20.97 -8.54 -16.53
CA ILE A 256 22.16 -8.46 -15.66
C ILE A 256 21.94 -9.34 -14.42
N ARG A 257 23.07 -9.87 -13.88
CA ARG A 257 23.10 -10.73 -12.68
C ARG A 257 23.97 -10.09 -11.62
#